data_879528296f6595a1fec16ae0bcc2bfe9
#
_entry.id   879528296f6595a1fec16ae0bcc2bfe9
#
_cell.length_a   1.000
_cell.length_b   1.000
_cell.length_c   1.000
_cell.angle_alpha   90.00
_cell.angle_beta   90.00
_cell.angle_gamma   90.00
#
_symmetry.space_group_name_H-M   'P 1'
#
loop_
_entity.id
_entity.type
_entity.pdbx_description
1 polymer ?
#
loop_
_entity_poly.entity_id
_entity_poly.type
_entity_poly.pdbx_seq_one_letter_code
_entity_poly.pdbx_strand_id
1 'polypeptide(L)'
;MRYRKFGRTGWDVSEIGYGMWGMGGWSGSDDSESIGSLQRAIDLGCNFFDTAWVYGNGHSEKLLGQIVRANPSRKLHVASKVPPKNNAWPAPGNSMLEETYPPEHITQFVDQNLLNLGLESLDLIQLHSWNDGWLEDSRIGTALEKLKSSGKVRAVGLSLNRWQPWNGVKAVRAGLADSVQVIYNIFDQNPEDELFPACRENNVAVIARVPLDEGSLTGTLTASSRWPGNDWRNKYFSGENLQETLKRVGALKALLPSGMTLPELALRFILSNPDVSTTIPGMRKTRNVEMNTAVSQNGPLPADLLAELRKHRWVRKVTPESFAAKVKRKLRSFLPTR
;
A
#
# COMPACT_ATOMS: atom_id res chain seq x y z
N MET A 1 -3.97 7.90 -19.24
CA MET A 1 -4.11 6.89 -18.17
C MET A 1 -4.71 5.61 -18.75
N ARG A 2 -4.11 4.44 -18.51
CA ARG A 2 -4.69 3.13 -18.81
C ARG A 2 -5.41 2.60 -17.59
N TYR A 3 -6.41 1.71 -17.85
CA TYR A 3 -7.23 1.11 -16.80
C TYR A 3 -7.11 -0.40 -16.86
N ARG A 4 -7.23 -1.05 -15.70
CA ARG A 4 -7.19 -2.50 -15.54
C ARG A 4 -8.40 -2.97 -14.73
N LYS A 5 -8.83 -4.21 -14.95
CA LYS A 5 -9.90 -4.80 -14.15
C LYS A 5 -9.42 -5.03 -12.71
N PHE A 6 -10.27 -4.66 -11.76
CA PHE A 6 -10.01 -4.85 -10.34
C PHE A 6 -10.61 -6.19 -9.88
N GLY A 7 -9.97 -7.28 -10.32
CA GLY A 7 -10.41 -8.63 -10.01
C GLY A 7 -11.89 -8.85 -10.29
N ARG A 8 -12.53 -9.66 -9.45
CA ARG A 8 -13.95 -10.04 -9.57
C ARG A 8 -14.95 -8.89 -9.35
N THR A 9 -14.52 -7.74 -8.85
CA THR A 9 -15.41 -6.57 -8.73
C THR A 9 -15.81 -6.01 -10.08
N GLY A 10 -15.03 -6.29 -11.12
CA GLY A 10 -15.25 -5.80 -12.47
C GLY A 10 -14.99 -4.30 -12.67
N TRP A 11 -14.52 -3.59 -11.65
CA TRP A 11 -14.22 -2.16 -11.78
C TRP A 11 -13.04 -1.93 -12.74
N ASP A 12 -13.12 -0.85 -13.49
CA ASP A 12 -11.99 -0.33 -14.26
C ASP A 12 -11.24 0.69 -13.41
N VAL A 13 -10.09 0.30 -12.88
CA VAL A 13 -9.24 1.16 -12.05
C VAL A 13 -8.01 1.64 -12.83
N SER A 14 -7.57 2.86 -12.58
CA SER A 14 -6.33 3.38 -13.14
C SER A 14 -5.16 2.51 -12.69
N GLU A 15 -4.29 2.09 -13.63
CA GLU A 15 -3.14 1.25 -13.29
C GLU A 15 -2.10 1.96 -12.40
N ILE A 16 -2.14 3.32 -12.38
CA ILE A 16 -1.52 4.16 -11.36
C ILE A 16 -2.64 4.73 -10.50
N GLY A 17 -2.77 4.19 -9.29
CA GLY A 17 -3.61 4.71 -8.23
C GLY A 17 -2.84 5.72 -7.37
N TYR A 18 -3.50 6.30 -6.38
CA TYR A 18 -2.94 7.31 -5.49
C TYR A 18 -2.76 6.78 -4.07
N GLY A 19 -1.50 6.64 -3.59
CA GLY A 19 -1.19 6.27 -2.21
C GLY A 19 -1.11 7.50 -1.31
N MET A 20 -1.91 7.54 -0.26
CA MET A 20 -2.09 8.72 0.60
C MET A 20 -1.33 8.65 1.93
N TRP A 21 -0.41 7.69 2.10
CA TRP A 21 0.38 7.56 3.33
C TRP A 21 1.10 8.87 3.72
N GLY A 22 1.62 9.62 2.76
CA GLY A 22 2.32 10.87 2.97
C GLY A 22 1.45 12.04 3.46
N MET A 23 0.12 11.88 3.53
CA MET A 23 -0.85 12.91 3.94
C MET A 23 -1.27 12.78 5.41
N GLY A 24 -0.62 11.93 6.18
CA GLY A 24 -0.95 11.68 7.59
C GLY A 24 -0.42 12.73 8.58
N GLY A 25 0.03 13.89 8.14
CA GLY A 25 0.57 14.94 9.00
C GLY A 25 2.05 14.78 9.37
N TRP A 26 2.71 13.69 8.95
CA TRP A 26 4.14 13.50 9.12
C TRP A 26 4.95 14.00 7.92
N SER A 27 6.21 14.27 8.14
CA SER A 27 7.17 14.70 7.09
C SER A 27 6.78 16.01 6.39
N GLY A 28 6.18 16.97 7.12
CA GLY A 28 5.85 18.29 6.60
C GLY A 28 4.83 18.26 5.46
N SER A 29 3.75 17.47 5.60
CA SER A 29 2.63 17.55 4.67
C SER A 29 1.90 18.88 4.83
N ASP A 30 1.54 19.49 3.70
CA ASP A 30 0.69 20.66 3.58
C ASP A 30 -0.64 20.24 2.94
N ASP A 31 -1.76 20.62 3.54
CA ASP A 31 -3.08 20.19 3.10
C ASP A 31 -3.47 20.83 1.77
N SER A 32 -3.09 22.09 1.52
CA SER A 32 -3.37 22.78 0.27
C SER A 32 -2.60 22.13 -0.90
N GLU A 33 -1.31 21.83 -0.71
CA GLU A 33 -0.51 21.08 -1.69
C GLU A 33 -1.11 19.68 -1.90
N SER A 34 -1.56 19.01 -0.84
CA SER A 34 -2.16 17.68 -0.86
C SER A 34 -3.46 17.67 -1.67
N ILE A 35 -4.36 18.61 -1.41
CA ILE A 35 -5.63 18.77 -2.14
C ILE A 35 -5.38 19.08 -3.62
N GLY A 36 -4.46 20.00 -3.91
CA GLY A 36 -4.08 20.32 -5.29
C GLY A 36 -3.52 19.12 -6.04
N SER A 37 -2.72 18.30 -5.37
CA SER A 37 -2.16 17.08 -5.99
C SER A 37 -3.21 15.99 -6.21
N LEU A 38 -4.19 15.84 -5.31
CA LEU A 38 -5.32 14.91 -5.48
C LEU A 38 -6.18 15.33 -6.67
N GLN A 39 -6.54 16.62 -6.77
CA GLN A 39 -7.30 17.14 -7.91
C GLN A 39 -6.54 16.91 -9.22
N ARG A 40 -5.24 17.23 -9.24
CA ARG A 40 -4.41 17.00 -10.44
C ARG A 40 -4.38 15.53 -10.86
N ALA A 41 -4.34 14.60 -9.90
CA ALA A 41 -4.40 13.16 -10.20
C ALA A 41 -5.73 12.77 -10.88
N ILE A 42 -6.86 13.28 -10.37
CA ILE A 42 -8.19 13.08 -10.98
C ILE A 42 -8.22 13.63 -12.40
N ASP A 43 -7.71 14.84 -12.63
CA ASP A 43 -7.66 15.47 -13.95
C ASP A 43 -6.84 14.67 -14.97
N LEU A 44 -5.80 13.97 -14.49
CA LEU A 44 -4.96 13.08 -15.30
C LEU A 44 -5.52 11.65 -15.42
N GLY A 45 -6.72 11.41 -14.89
CA GLY A 45 -7.47 10.15 -15.04
C GLY A 45 -7.17 9.11 -13.96
N CYS A 46 -6.51 9.47 -12.85
CA CYS A 46 -6.42 8.61 -11.68
C CYS A 46 -7.80 8.49 -11.04
N ASN A 47 -8.28 7.26 -10.83
CA ASN A 47 -9.59 7.00 -10.23
C ASN A 47 -9.56 6.03 -9.04
N PHE A 48 -8.39 5.58 -8.59
CA PHE A 48 -8.23 4.72 -7.42
C PHE A 48 -7.39 5.42 -6.35
N PHE A 49 -7.97 5.60 -5.15
CA PHE A 49 -7.36 6.35 -4.04
C PHE A 49 -7.30 5.46 -2.80
N ASP A 50 -6.07 5.21 -2.30
CA ASP A 50 -5.81 4.36 -1.14
C ASP A 50 -5.38 5.18 0.06
N THR A 51 -6.23 5.25 1.08
CA THR A 51 -5.98 5.88 2.37
C THR A 51 -6.05 4.87 3.52
N ALA A 52 -5.96 5.31 4.76
CA ALA A 52 -6.19 4.54 5.97
C ALA A 52 -6.48 5.45 7.16
N TRP A 53 -7.25 4.96 8.13
CA TRP A 53 -7.51 5.68 9.38
C TRP A 53 -6.23 6.10 10.09
N VAL A 54 -5.21 5.22 10.15
CA VAL A 54 -3.93 5.51 10.82
C VAL A 54 -3.11 6.62 10.15
N TYR A 55 -3.48 7.06 8.95
CA TYR A 55 -2.80 8.16 8.30
C TYR A 55 -3.29 9.50 8.88
N GLY A 56 -2.67 9.87 10.01
CA GLY A 56 -3.05 11.05 10.79
C GLY A 56 -4.37 10.90 11.55
N ASN A 57 -4.72 9.69 12.00
CA ASN A 57 -5.94 9.39 12.75
C ASN A 57 -7.20 9.92 12.04
N GLY A 58 -7.34 9.56 10.77
CA GLY A 58 -8.46 9.98 9.93
C GLY A 58 -8.23 11.29 9.15
N HIS A 59 -7.11 11.98 9.35
CA HIS A 59 -6.83 13.24 8.63
C HIS A 59 -6.77 13.04 7.12
N SER A 60 -6.02 12.03 6.66
CA SER A 60 -5.92 11.66 5.24
C SER A 60 -7.29 11.30 4.63
N GLU A 61 -8.17 10.64 5.40
CA GLU A 61 -9.53 10.32 4.97
C GLU A 61 -10.39 11.58 4.77
N LYS A 62 -10.27 12.56 5.68
CA LYS A 62 -11.00 13.83 5.57
C LYS A 62 -10.59 14.61 4.32
N LEU A 63 -9.30 14.65 3.98
CA LEU A 63 -8.81 15.27 2.76
C LEU A 63 -9.38 14.55 1.52
N LEU A 64 -9.36 13.21 1.51
CA LEU A 64 -9.93 12.44 0.41
C LEU A 64 -11.44 12.68 0.26
N GLY A 65 -12.18 12.65 1.36
CA GLY A 65 -13.61 12.91 1.37
C GLY A 65 -13.97 14.29 0.81
N GLN A 66 -13.18 15.32 1.12
CA GLN A 66 -13.34 16.66 0.56
C GLN A 66 -13.23 16.65 -0.97
N ILE A 67 -12.20 15.98 -1.51
CA ILE A 67 -11.95 15.90 -2.95
C ILE A 67 -13.00 15.05 -3.66
N VAL A 68 -13.43 13.94 -3.07
CA VAL A 68 -14.48 13.10 -3.66
C VAL A 68 -15.79 13.89 -3.82
N ARG A 69 -16.19 14.62 -2.77
CA ARG A 69 -17.40 15.48 -2.83
C ARG A 69 -17.28 16.64 -3.82
N ALA A 70 -16.07 17.15 -4.05
CA ALA A 70 -15.83 18.19 -5.05
C ALA A 70 -15.88 17.68 -6.50
N ASN A 71 -15.84 16.35 -6.70
CA ASN A 71 -15.83 15.71 -8.03
C ASN A 71 -16.99 14.71 -8.22
N PRO A 72 -18.27 15.10 -8.02
CA PRO A 72 -19.41 14.18 -7.99
C PRO A 72 -19.69 13.48 -9.35
N SER A 73 -19.25 14.07 -10.44
CA SER A 73 -19.40 13.51 -11.78
C SER A 73 -18.31 12.48 -12.16
N ARG A 74 -17.27 12.36 -11.33
CA ARG A 74 -16.17 11.42 -11.56
C ARG A 74 -16.42 10.12 -10.84
N LYS A 75 -16.24 9.00 -11.54
CA LYS A 75 -16.27 7.67 -10.92
C LYS A 75 -14.93 7.43 -10.25
N LEU A 76 -14.87 7.66 -8.94
CA LEU A 76 -13.68 7.45 -8.10
C LEU A 76 -13.89 6.22 -7.24
N HIS A 77 -12.83 5.42 -7.07
CA HIS A 77 -12.82 4.26 -6.18
C HIS A 77 -12.01 4.60 -4.93
N VAL A 78 -12.66 4.57 -3.78
CA VAL A 78 -12.11 4.93 -2.48
C VAL A 78 -11.83 3.68 -1.67
N ALA A 79 -10.55 3.50 -1.30
CA ALA A 79 -10.10 2.42 -0.42
C ALA A 79 -9.61 2.98 0.91
N SER A 80 -10.08 2.42 2.03
CA SER A 80 -9.54 2.70 3.36
C SER A 80 -9.23 1.41 4.12
N LYS A 81 -8.78 1.52 5.39
CA LYS A 81 -8.28 0.37 6.14
C LYS A 81 -8.73 0.42 7.60
N VAL A 82 -9.08 -0.76 8.13
CA VAL A 82 -9.28 -0.99 9.56
C VAL A 82 -7.93 -1.27 10.22
N PRO A 83 -7.50 -0.51 11.23
CA PRO A 83 -6.26 -0.81 11.95
C PRO A 83 -6.44 -2.02 12.88
N PRO A 84 -5.37 -2.76 13.21
CA PRO A 84 -5.42 -3.79 14.24
C PRO A 84 -5.68 -3.16 15.62
N LYS A 85 -6.60 -3.73 16.40
CA LYS A 85 -6.97 -3.27 17.75
C LYS A 85 -5.79 -3.23 18.72
N ASN A 86 -4.91 -4.22 18.62
CA ASN A 86 -3.70 -4.35 19.45
C ASN A 86 -2.52 -3.50 18.99
N ASN A 87 -2.65 -2.72 17.90
CA ASN A 87 -1.58 -1.92 17.29
C ASN A 87 -0.31 -2.75 16.96
N ALA A 88 -0.42 -4.06 16.74
CA ALA A 88 0.69 -4.92 16.38
C ALA A 88 0.89 -4.98 14.87
N TRP A 89 2.02 -4.47 14.39
CA TRP A 89 2.39 -4.45 12.98
C TRP A 89 3.85 -4.90 12.78
N PRO A 90 4.08 -5.94 11.97
CA PRO A 90 3.12 -6.86 11.35
C PRO A 90 2.33 -7.68 12.39
N ALA A 91 1.22 -8.30 11.95
CA ALA A 91 0.49 -9.23 12.81
C ALA A 91 1.41 -10.37 13.23
N PRO A 92 1.60 -10.63 14.54
CA PRO A 92 2.37 -11.78 15.00
C PRO A 92 1.75 -13.11 14.51
N GLY A 93 2.60 -14.09 14.19
CA GLY A 93 2.13 -15.39 13.69
C GLY A 93 1.20 -16.16 14.63
N ASN A 94 1.30 -15.89 15.94
CA ASN A 94 0.46 -16.46 16.99
C ASN A 94 -0.65 -15.52 17.48
N SER A 95 -0.91 -14.40 16.78
CA SER A 95 -1.97 -13.45 17.18
C SER A 95 -3.35 -14.06 16.99
N MET A 96 -4.22 -13.84 17.97
CA MET A 96 -5.62 -14.26 17.89
C MET A 96 -6.47 -13.19 17.17
N LEU A 97 -7.52 -13.64 16.48
CA LEU A 97 -8.47 -12.76 15.81
C LEU A 97 -9.11 -11.78 16.82
N GLU A 98 -9.51 -12.25 17.98
CA GLU A 98 -10.15 -11.49 19.04
C GLU A 98 -9.31 -10.30 19.54
N GLU A 99 -7.99 -10.47 19.56
CA GLU A 99 -7.06 -9.41 19.99
C GLU A 99 -6.80 -8.38 18.89
N THR A 100 -6.97 -8.79 17.62
CA THR A 100 -6.52 -7.99 16.48
C THR A 100 -7.68 -7.42 15.68
N TYR A 101 -8.67 -8.23 15.33
CA TYR A 101 -9.84 -7.83 14.53
C TYR A 101 -11.13 -8.46 15.02
N PRO A 102 -11.56 -8.23 16.29
CA PRO A 102 -12.88 -8.68 16.71
C PRO A 102 -13.96 -8.00 15.84
N PRO A 103 -15.07 -8.70 15.53
CA PRO A 103 -16.11 -8.21 14.59
C PRO A 103 -16.65 -6.82 14.88
N GLU A 104 -16.84 -6.48 16.15
CA GLU A 104 -17.30 -5.17 16.57
C GLU A 104 -16.28 -4.05 16.29
N HIS A 105 -14.97 -4.33 16.43
CA HIS A 105 -13.90 -3.40 16.10
C HIS A 105 -13.86 -3.12 14.60
N ILE A 106 -14.03 -4.14 13.77
CA ILE A 106 -14.09 -3.98 12.31
C ILE A 106 -15.25 -3.05 11.95
N THR A 107 -16.46 -3.32 12.48
CA THR A 107 -17.65 -2.52 12.21
C THR A 107 -17.49 -1.08 12.68
N GLN A 108 -16.98 -0.87 13.89
CA GLN A 108 -16.75 0.46 14.46
C GLN A 108 -15.78 1.28 13.59
N PHE A 109 -14.69 0.67 13.12
CA PHE A 109 -13.74 1.40 12.29
C PHE A 109 -14.25 1.66 10.87
N VAL A 110 -15.09 0.78 10.30
CA VAL A 110 -15.77 1.07 9.04
C VAL A 110 -16.68 2.29 9.19
N ASP A 111 -17.46 2.36 10.28
CA ASP A 111 -18.31 3.52 10.55
C ASP A 111 -17.48 4.81 10.74
N GLN A 112 -16.33 4.71 11.41
CA GLN A 112 -15.42 5.84 11.58
C GLN A 112 -14.77 6.27 10.25
N ASN A 113 -14.40 5.31 9.38
CA ASN A 113 -13.88 5.61 8.04
C ASN A 113 -14.93 6.36 7.19
N LEU A 114 -16.18 5.87 7.19
CA LEU A 114 -17.30 6.51 6.48
C LEU A 114 -17.55 7.94 6.99
N LEU A 115 -17.53 8.13 8.32
CA LEU A 115 -17.67 9.45 8.93
C LEU A 115 -16.55 10.40 8.51
N ASN A 116 -15.30 9.96 8.56
CA ASN A 116 -14.15 10.79 8.19
C ASN A 116 -14.19 11.19 6.71
N LEU A 117 -14.56 10.26 5.85
CA LEU A 117 -14.69 10.47 4.40
C LEU A 117 -15.94 11.27 4.04
N GLY A 118 -16.97 11.27 4.90
CA GLY A 118 -18.29 11.83 4.60
C GLY A 118 -18.98 11.10 3.45
N LEU A 119 -18.90 9.77 3.46
CA LEU A 119 -19.50 8.87 2.46
C LEU A 119 -20.46 7.90 3.13
N GLU A 120 -21.48 7.47 2.40
CA GLU A 120 -22.44 6.46 2.87
C GLU A 120 -21.94 5.03 2.63
N SER A 121 -21.06 4.84 1.66
CA SER A 121 -20.47 3.54 1.31
C SER A 121 -19.03 3.70 0.84
N LEU A 122 -18.18 2.73 1.20
CA LEU A 122 -16.81 2.60 0.70
C LEU A 122 -16.78 1.62 -0.49
N ASP A 123 -15.96 1.91 -1.50
CA ASP A 123 -15.71 0.92 -2.55
C ASP A 123 -14.91 -0.26 -1.97
N LEU A 124 -13.83 0.01 -1.26
CA LEU A 124 -12.99 -1.05 -0.69
C LEU A 124 -12.60 -0.74 0.77
N ILE A 125 -12.88 -1.69 1.66
CA ILE A 125 -12.28 -1.71 2.99
C ILE A 125 -11.25 -2.82 3.10
N GLN A 126 -10.11 -2.55 3.75
CA GLN A 126 -9.04 -3.52 3.92
C GLN A 126 -8.73 -3.74 5.40
N LEU A 127 -8.48 -4.99 5.81
CA LEU A 127 -7.79 -5.22 7.08
C LEU A 127 -6.33 -4.83 6.92
N HIS A 128 -5.82 -3.94 7.78
CA HIS A 128 -4.50 -3.30 7.59
C HIS A 128 -3.30 -4.21 7.91
N SER A 129 -3.55 -5.40 8.40
CA SER A 129 -2.61 -6.52 8.54
C SER A 129 -3.37 -7.83 8.43
N TRP A 130 -2.68 -8.95 8.17
CA TRP A 130 -3.32 -10.24 7.99
C TRP A 130 -2.49 -11.38 8.57
N ASN A 131 -3.20 -12.43 9.02
CA ASN A 131 -2.65 -13.73 9.39
C ASN A 131 -3.60 -14.83 8.91
N ASP A 132 -3.12 -15.73 8.06
CA ASP A 132 -3.91 -16.85 7.53
C ASP A 132 -4.46 -17.81 8.60
N GLY A 133 -3.87 -17.81 9.81
CA GLY A 133 -4.40 -18.55 10.96
C GLY A 133 -5.78 -18.07 11.43
N TRP A 134 -6.17 -16.83 11.09
CA TRP A 134 -7.50 -16.31 11.44
C TRP A 134 -8.64 -16.88 10.60
N LEU A 135 -8.33 -17.57 9.48
CA LEU A 135 -9.35 -18.27 8.68
C LEU A 135 -10.06 -19.40 9.42
N GLU A 136 -9.42 -19.95 10.47
CA GLU A 136 -10.03 -20.98 11.31
C GLU A 136 -11.20 -20.44 12.17
N ASP A 137 -11.25 -19.11 12.35
CA ASP A 137 -12.33 -18.42 13.05
C ASP A 137 -13.37 -17.89 12.06
N SER A 138 -14.52 -18.56 11.95
CA SER A 138 -15.58 -18.19 11.01
C SER A 138 -16.16 -16.78 11.23
N ARG A 139 -15.92 -16.17 12.40
CA ARG A 139 -16.41 -14.82 12.72
C ARG A 139 -15.83 -13.76 11.77
N ILE A 140 -14.61 -13.96 11.26
CA ILE A 140 -14.00 -12.98 10.33
C ILE A 140 -14.77 -12.94 9.01
N GLY A 141 -15.06 -14.10 8.41
CA GLY A 141 -15.85 -14.19 7.17
C GLY A 141 -17.25 -13.60 7.35
N THR A 142 -17.93 -13.96 8.45
CA THR A 142 -19.26 -13.44 8.78
C THR A 142 -19.26 -11.91 8.94
N ALA A 143 -18.26 -11.34 9.61
CA ALA A 143 -18.15 -9.90 9.82
C ALA A 143 -17.95 -9.14 8.47
N LEU A 144 -17.06 -9.63 7.62
CA LEU A 144 -16.80 -9.03 6.32
C LEU A 144 -18.01 -9.12 5.38
N GLU A 145 -18.70 -10.27 5.37
CA GLU A 145 -19.92 -10.44 4.57
C GLU A 145 -21.08 -9.55 5.06
N LYS A 146 -21.22 -9.39 6.37
CA LYS A 146 -22.20 -8.46 6.95
C LYS A 146 -21.96 -7.01 6.54
N LEU A 147 -20.71 -6.58 6.42
CA LEU A 147 -20.38 -5.24 5.94
C LEU A 147 -20.79 -5.05 4.48
N LYS A 148 -20.58 -6.06 3.63
CA LYS A 148 -21.00 -6.04 2.21
C LYS A 148 -22.52 -6.05 2.10
N SER A 149 -23.20 -6.96 2.78
CA SER A 149 -24.67 -7.11 2.71
C SER A 149 -25.42 -5.91 3.30
N SER A 150 -24.81 -5.18 4.25
CA SER A 150 -25.37 -3.92 4.76
C SER A 150 -25.20 -2.72 3.81
N GLY A 151 -24.45 -2.88 2.71
CA GLY A 151 -24.15 -1.80 1.78
C GLY A 151 -23.08 -0.80 2.25
N LYS A 152 -22.53 -0.98 3.45
CA LYS A 152 -21.46 -0.10 3.97
C LYS A 152 -20.18 -0.17 3.16
N VAL A 153 -19.87 -1.35 2.60
CA VAL A 153 -18.71 -1.55 1.74
C VAL A 153 -19.10 -2.38 0.53
N ARG A 154 -18.49 -2.10 -0.63
CA ARG A 154 -18.74 -2.85 -1.88
C ARG A 154 -17.81 -4.04 -2.04
N ALA A 155 -16.58 -3.93 -1.53
CA ALA A 155 -15.57 -4.97 -1.60
C ALA A 155 -14.73 -4.98 -0.32
N VAL A 156 -14.12 -6.14 -0.04
CA VAL A 156 -13.21 -6.33 1.11
C VAL A 156 -11.83 -6.75 0.63
N GLY A 157 -10.78 -6.28 1.31
CA GLY A 157 -9.41 -6.58 0.96
C GLY A 157 -8.54 -6.87 2.18
N LEU A 158 -7.34 -7.38 1.91
CA LEU A 158 -6.32 -7.65 2.93
C LEU A 158 -5.04 -6.90 2.58
N SER A 159 -4.52 -6.10 3.53
CA SER A 159 -3.19 -5.53 3.43
C SER A 159 -2.20 -6.47 4.10
N LEU A 160 -1.39 -7.15 3.30
CA LEU A 160 -0.52 -8.21 3.77
C LEU A 160 0.69 -7.68 4.53
N ASN A 161 1.20 -8.49 5.44
CA ASN A 161 2.40 -8.18 6.19
C ASN A 161 3.59 -7.99 5.25
N ARG A 162 4.47 -7.05 5.60
CA ARG A 162 5.73 -6.86 4.90
C ARG A 162 6.55 -8.15 4.91
N TRP A 163 7.10 -8.52 3.75
CA TRP A 163 7.95 -9.69 3.54
C TRP A 163 7.28 -11.06 3.78
N GLN A 164 5.95 -11.09 3.86
CA GLN A 164 5.18 -12.32 4.04
C GLN A 164 4.04 -12.41 3.02
N PRO A 165 4.33 -12.30 1.69
CA PRO A 165 3.26 -12.33 0.68
C PRO A 165 2.50 -13.66 0.64
N TRP A 166 3.15 -14.77 1.07
CA TRP A 166 2.49 -16.08 1.21
C TRP A 166 1.41 -16.10 2.29
N ASN A 167 1.50 -15.21 3.28
CA ASN A 167 0.50 -15.06 4.34
C ASN A 167 -0.69 -14.24 3.82
N GLY A 168 -1.55 -14.87 3.08
CA GLY A 168 -2.71 -14.34 2.36
C GLY A 168 -3.17 -15.28 1.25
N VAL A 169 -2.33 -16.25 0.88
CA VAL A 169 -2.64 -17.22 -0.16
C VAL A 169 -3.86 -18.08 0.21
N LYS A 170 -3.93 -18.53 1.48
CA LYS A 170 -5.09 -19.30 1.97
C LYS A 170 -6.37 -18.46 1.94
N ALA A 171 -6.32 -17.19 2.36
CA ALA A 171 -7.47 -16.28 2.34
C ALA A 171 -7.97 -16.02 0.92
N VAL A 172 -7.06 -15.86 -0.05
CA VAL A 172 -7.38 -15.72 -1.47
C VAL A 172 -8.10 -16.96 -1.98
N ARG A 173 -7.54 -18.15 -1.74
CA ARG A 173 -8.13 -19.43 -2.15
C ARG A 173 -9.45 -19.74 -1.47
N ALA A 174 -9.63 -19.30 -0.23
CA ALA A 174 -10.90 -19.42 0.49
C ALA A 174 -11.98 -18.44 0.01
N GLY A 175 -11.67 -17.52 -0.92
CA GLY A 175 -12.61 -16.55 -1.44
C GLY A 175 -12.93 -15.39 -0.48
N LEU A 176 -12.18 -15.23 0.62
CA LEU A 176 -12.45 -14.26 1.66
C LEU A 176 -12.27 -12.80 1.17
N ALA A 177 -11.31 -12.55 0.28
CA ALA A 177 -10.92 -11.20 -0.12
C ALA A 177 -11.18 -10.95 -1.61
N ASP A 178 -11.65 -9.75 -1.95
CA ASP A 178 -11.80 -9.25 -3.31
C ASP A 178 -10.50 -8.61 -3.83
N SER A 179 -9.62 -8.20 -2.89
CA SER A 179 -8.29 -7.68 -3.23
C SER A 179 -7.24 -8.01 -2.16
N VAL A 180 -5.97 -8.04 -2.59
CA VAL A 180 -4.82 -8.03 -1.70
C VAL A 180 -3.96 -6.80 -1.98
N GLN A 181 -3.47 -6.16 -0.91
CA GLN A 181 -2.46 -5.09 -1.00
C GLN A 181 -1.13 -5.63 -0.49
N VAL A 182 -0.11 -5.64 -1.34
CA VAL A 182 1.17 -6.27 -1.07
C VAL A 182 2.33 -5.40 -1.52
N ILE A 183 3.48 -5.50 -0.83
CA ILE A 183 4.71 -4.87 -1.32
C ILE A 183 5.16 -5.60 -2.57
N TYR A 184 5.31 -4.85 -3.66
CA TYR A 184 5.85 -5.36 -4.91
C TYR A 184 6.62 -4.25 -5.64
N ASN A 185 7.88 -4.50 -5.91
CA ASN A 185 8.79 -3.60 -6.63
C ASN A 185 10.01 -4.40 -7.14
N ILE A 186 10.97 -3.75 -7.79
CA ILE A 186 12.15 -4.40 -8.39
C ILE A 186 12.93 -5.27 -7.38
N PHE A 187 12.94 -4.90 -6.09
CA PHE A 187 13.64 -5.66 -5.05
C PHE A 187 12.75 -6.72 -4.40
N ASP A 188 11.50 -6.41 -4.14
CA ASP A 188 10.52 -7.27 -3.45
C ASP A 188 9.63 -7.98 -4.49
N GLN A 189 10.12 -9.07 -5.08
CA GLN A 189 9.42 -9.83 -6.14
C GLN A 189 8.74 -11.11 -5.63
N ASN A 190 8.82 -11.39 -4.32
CA ASN A 190 8.28 -12.62 -3.71
C ASN A 190 6.78 -12.87 -3.95
N PRO A 191 5.91 -11.85 -4.16
CA PRO A 191 4.51 -12.08 -4.51
C PRO A 191 4.31 -12.90 -5.79
N GLU A 192 5.27 -12.88 -6.72
CA GLU A 192 5.19 -13.64 -7.97
C GLU A 192 5.22 -15.17 -7.76
N ASP A 193 5.77 -15.65 -6.63
CA ASP A 193 5.96 -17.08 -6.40
C ASP A 193 4.64 -17.82 -6.20
N GLU A 194 3.79 -17.35 -5.29
CA GLU A 194 2.53 -18.04 -4.92
C GLU A 194 1.31 -17.11 -4.90
N LEU A 195 1.49 -15.85 -4.44
CA LEU A 195 0.34 -14.94 -4.23
C LEU A 195 -0.30 -14.52 -5.56
N PHE A 196 0.49 -14.07 -6.53
CA PHE A 196 -0.04 -13.62 -7.82
C PHE A 196 -0.72 -14.75 -8.59
N PRO A 197 -0.14 -15.98 -8.71
CA PRO A 197 -0.86 -17.12 -9.24
C PRO A 197 -2.20 -17.37 -8.55
N ALA A 198 -2.23 -17.39 -7.22
CA ALA A 198 -3.47 -17.58 -6.47
C ALA A 198 -4.50 -16.45 -6.73
N CYS A 199 -4.07 -15.20 -6.81
CA CYS A 199 -4.93 -14.06 -7.14
C CYS A 199 -5.53 -14.18 -8.54
N ARG A 200 -4.73 -14.55 -9.54
CA ARG A 200 -5.18 -14.75 -10.92
C ARG A 200 -6.20 -15.88 -11.02
N GLU A 201 -5.91 -17.03 -10.40
CA GLU A 201 -6.80 -18.19 -10.38
C GLU A 201 -8.16 -17.90 -9.74
N ASN A 202 -8.20 -17.02 -8.73
CA ASN A 202 -9.40 -16.69 -7.97
C ASN A 202 -9.99 -15.32 -8.34
N ASN A 203 -9.47 -14.67 -9.39
CA ASN A 203 -9.89 -13.33 -9.84
C ASN A 203 -9.91 -12.30 -8.71
N VAL A 204 -8.87 -12.29 -7.88
CA VAL A 204 -8.64 -11.33 -6.79
C VAL A 204 -7.71 -10.22 -7.26
N ALA A 205 -8.08 -8.98 -7.01
CA ALA A 205 -7.29 -7.82 -7.43
C ALA A 205 -5.99 -7.69 -6.63
N VAL A 206 -4.92 -7.26 -7.30
CA VAL A 206 -3.63 -6.97 -6.65
C VAL A 206 -3.36 -5.47 -6.65
N ILE A 207 -3.17 -4.91 -5.46
CA ILE A 207 -2.72 -3.54 -5.22
C ILE A 207 -1.24 -3.58 -4.85
N ALA A 208 -0.35 -3.16 -5.74
CA ALA A 208 1.08 -3.07 -5.47
C ALA A 208 1.40 -1.79 -4.69
N ARG A 209 1.82 -1.94 -3.42
CA ARG A 209 2.27 -0.84 -2.57
C ARG A 209 3.78 -0.78 -2.45
N VAL A 210 4.33 0.35 -1.96
CA VAL A 210 5.77 0.61 -1.81
C VAL A 210 6.52 0.46 -3.15
N PRO A 211 5.97 0.99 -4.26
CA PRO A 211 6.54 0.78 -5.59
C PRO A 211 7.94 1.37 -5.75
N LEU A 212 8.27 2.41 -4.97
CA LEU A 212 9.56 3.09 -4.99
C LEU A 212 10.48 2.68 -3.82
N ASP A 213 10.23 1.54 -3.18
CA ASP A 213 11.05 0.94 -2.12
C ASP A 213 11.44 1.97 -1.03
N GLU A 214 10.44 2.56 -0.36
CA GLU A 214 10.60 3.60 0.67
C GLU A 214 11.39 4.83 0.18
N GLY A 215 11.43 5.04 -1.13
CA GLY A 215 12.11 6.14 -1.79
C GLY A 215 13.48 5.81 -2.36
N SER A 216 14.02 4.61 -2.18
CA SER A 216 15.33 4.24 -2.73
C SER A 216 15.34 4.22 -4.25
N LEU A 217 14.25 3.74 -4.87
CA LEU A 217 14.07 3.69 -6.32
C LEU A 217 13.73 5.06 -6.94
N THR A 218 13.73 6.14 -6.15
CA THR A 218 13.78 7.50 -6.70
C THR A 218 15.19 7.88 -7.16
N GLY A 219 16.21 7.17 -6.66
CA GLY A 219 17.61 7.46 -6.94
C GLY A 219 18.18 8.67 -6.21
N THR A 220 17.43 9.24 -5.24
CA THR A 220 17.81 10.45 -4.49
C THR A 220 18.52 10.15 -3.16
N LEU A 221 18.49 8.92 -2.67
CA LEU A 221 19.16 8.54 -1.43
C LEU A 221 20.69 8.55 -1.60
N THR A 222 21.36 8.94 -0.53
CA THR A 222 22.83 8.97 -0.39
C THR A 222 23.27 8.32 0.91
N ALA A 223 24.56 8.07 1.09
CA ALA A 223 25.11 7.54 2.35
C ALA A 223 24.87 8.48 3.56
N SER A 224 24.65 9.77 3.28
CA SER A 224 24.32 10.78 4.30
C SER A 224 22.82 10.98 4.53
N SER A 225 21.95 10.23 3.83
CA SER A 225 20.50 10.34 4.03
C SER A 225 20.11 10.04 5.48
N ARG A 226 19.29 10.93 6.07
CA ARG A 226 18.78 10.83 7.43
C ARG A 226 17.30 11.19 7.45
N TRP A 227 16.59 10.66 8.41
CA TRP A 227 15.15 10.90 8.58
C TRP A 227 14.84 11.33 10.02
N PRO A 228 13.74 12.04 10.28
CA PRO A 228 13.29 12.36 11.65
C PRO A 228 13.26 11.10 12.54
N GLY A 229 13.47 11.25 13.85
CA GLY A 229 13.70 10.13 14.74
C GLY A 229 12.60 9.07 14.84
N ASN A 230 11.35 9.45 14.54
CA ASN A 230 10.18 8.56 14.51
C ASN A 230 9.85 8.02 13.10
N ASP A 231 10.61 8.40 12.07
CA ASP A 231 10.39 7.94 10.71
C ASP A 231 10.77 6.45 10.57
N TRP A 232 9.87 5.67 9.97
CA TRP A 232 10.04 4.26 9.69
C TRP A 232 11.32 3.94 8.90
N ARG A 233 11.73 4.84 8.01
CA ARG A 233 12.92 4.67 7.16
C ARG A 233 14.22 4.54 7.96
N ASN A 234 14.28 5.09 9.18
CA ASN A 234 15.40 4.88 10.08
C ASN A 234 15.58 3.39 10.45
N LYS A 235 14.48 2.63 10.58
CA LYS A 235 14.52 1.20 10.81
C LYS A 235 14.76 0.43 9.52
N TYR A 236 14.11 0.85 8.45
CA TYR A 236 14.18 0.19 7.14
C TYR A 236 15.59 0.19 6.56
N PHE A 237 16.28 1.33 6.63
CA PHE A 237 17.64 1.52 6.15
C PHE A 237 18.69 1.40 7.26
N SER A 238 18.39 0.73 8.38
CA SER A 238 19.33 0.53 9.48
C SER A 238 20.46 -0.46 9.12
N GLY A 239 21.57 -0.38 9.85
CA GLY A 239 22.70 -1.27 9.66
C GLY A 239 23.30 -1.16 8.24
N GLU A 240 23.52 -2.30 7.60
CA GLU A 240 24.10 -2.39 6.25
C GLU A 240 23.06 -2.13 5.14
N ASN A 241 21.77 -2.06 5.49
CA ASN A 241 20.69 -1.98 4.50
C ASN A 241 20.78 -0.74 3.60
N LEU A 242 21.18 0.41 4.14
CA LEU A 242 21.34 1.62 3.32
C LEU A 242 22.44 1.46 2.28
N GLN A 243 23.60 0.95 2.69
CA GLN A 243 24.75 0.77 1.77
C GLN A 243 24.43 -0.26 0.69
N GLU A 244 23.86 -1.41 1.07
CA GLU A 244 23.45 -2.43 0.11
C GLU A 244 22.36 -1.92 -0.85
N THR A 245 21.41 -1.12 -0.34
CA THR A 245 20.40 -0.46 -1.18
C THR A 245 21.04 0.47 -2.20
N LEU A 246 21.99 1.31 -1.78
CA LEU A 246 22.68 2.26 -2.68
C LEU A 246 23.48 1.52 -3.75
N LYS A 247 24.17 0.43 -3.40
CA LYS A 247 24.88 -0.43 -4.35
C LYS A 247 23.92 -0.99 -5.41
N ARG A 248 22.77 -1.53 -4.98
CA ARG A 248 21.75 -2.09 -5.89
C ARG A 248 21.11 -1.03 -6.77
N VAL A 249 20.80 0.13 -6.21
CA VAL A 249 20.29 1.28 -6.97
C VAL A 249 21.32 1.74 -8.01
N GLY A 250 22.61 1.73 -7.66
CA GLY A 250 23.72 2.01 -8.60
C GLY A 250 23.73 1.03 -9.78
N ALA A 251 23.56 -0.27 -9.51
CA ALA A 251 23.46 -1.28 -10.57
C ALA A 251 22.23 -1.09 -11.47
N LEU A 252 21.06 -0.73 -10.89
CA LEU A 252 19.86 -0.41 -11.68
C LEU A 252 20.05 0.83 -12.56
N LYS A 253 20.75 1.86 -12.07
CA LYS A 253 21.05 3.05 -12.89
C LYS A 253 21.87 2.72 -14.13
N ALA A 254 22.74 1.71 -14.07
CA ALA A 254 23.51 1.26 -15.24
C ALA A 254 22.64 0.54 -16.30
N LEU A 255 21.45 0.07 -15.93
CA LEU A 255 20.50 -0.58 -16.83
C LEU A 255 19.47 0.40 -17.43
N LEU A 256 19.48 1.67 -17.02
CA LEU A 256 18.49 2.65 -17.49
C LEU A 256 18.62 2.90 -19.00
N PRO A 257 17.56 2.70 -19.78
CA PRO A 257 17.54 3.20 -21.17
C PRO A 257 17.71 4.71 -21.21
N SER A 258 18.26 5.21 -22.31
CA SER A 258 18.43 6.66 -22.51
C SER A 258 17.10 7.40 -22.34
N GLY A 259 17.09 8.46 -21.54
CA GLY A 259 15.92 9.30 -21.27
C GLY A 259 14.94 8.73 -20.24
N MET A 260 15.10 7.49 -19.77
CA MET A 260 14.24 6.91 -18.73
C MET A 260 14.75 7.26 -17.33
N THR A 261 13.84 7.64 -16.44
CA THR A 261 14.17 7.87 -15.03
C THR A 261 14.05 6.58 -14.21
N LEU A 262 14.75 6.50 -13.08
CA LEU A 262 14.64 5.34 -12.18
C LEU A 262 13.23 5.14 -11.61
N PRO A 263 12.48 6.19 -11.20
CA PRO A 263 11.07 6.02 -10.82
C PRO A 263 10.20 5.47 -11.96
N GLU A 264 10.42 5.91 -13.19
CA GLU A 264 9.71 5.36 -14.35
C GLU A 264 10.02 3.88 -14.55
N LEU A 265 11.30 3.49 -14.50
CA LEU A 265 11.70 2.08 -14.57
C LEU A 265 11.00 1.25 -13.50
N ALA A 266 10.98 1.74 -12.25
CA ALA A 266 10.36 1.04 -11.12
C ALA A 266 8.84 0.86 -11.29
N LEU A 267 8.13 1.90 -11.72
CA LEU A 267 6.70 1.83 -11.95
C LEU A 267 6.37 0.94 -13.16
N ARG A 268 7.11 1.07 -14.26
CA ARG A 268 6.90 0.22 -15.45
C ARG A 268 7.24 -1.25 -15.19
N PHE A 269 8.21 -1.55 -14.32
CA PHE A 269 8.46 -2.92 -13.87
C PHE A 269 7.19 -3.54 -13.27
N ILE A 270 6.54 -2.83 -12.35
CA ILE A 270 5.30 -3.27 -11.70
C ILE A 270 4.17 -3.42 -12.72
N LEU A 271 4.00 -2.42 -13.58
CA LEU A 271 2.95 -2.41 -14.60
C LEU A 271 3.17 -3.43 -15.73
N SER A 272 4.40 -3.95 -15.88
CA SER A 272 4.69 -5.04 -16.81
C SER A 272 4.17 -6.39 -16.31
N ASN A 273 3.80 -6.49 -15.03
CA ASN A 273 3.17 -7.69 -14.50
C ASN A 273 1.64 -7.62 -14.70
N PRO A 274 1.02 -8.55 -15.46
CA PRO A 274 -0.41 -8.50 -15.76
C PRO A 274 -1.31 -8.80 -14.56
N ASP A 275 -0.78 -9.44 -13.51
CA ASP A 275 -1.54 -9.77 -12.30
C ASP A 275 -1.77 -8.54 -11.41
N VAL A 276 -1.00 -7.45 -11.59
CA VAL A 276 -1.19 -6.21 -10.85
C VAL A 276 -2.35 -5.41 -11.41
N SER A 277 -3.37 -5.15 -10.60
CA SER A 277 -4.52 -4.32 -10.98
C SER A 277 -4.20 -2.82 -10.90
N THR A 278 -3.50 -2.39 -9.86
CA THR A 278 -3.06 -1.00 -9.68
C THR A 278 -1.83 -0.93 -8.80
N THR A 279 -1.00 0.10 -9.00
CA THR A 279 0.08 0.45 -8.06
C THR A 279 -0.19 1.82 -7.46
N ILE A 280 0.15 2.02 -6.17
CA ILE A 280 -0.21 3.20 -5.39
C ILE A 280 1.03 3.97 -4.89
N PRO A 281 1.79 4.63 -5.78
CA PRO A 281 2.88 5.51 -5.37
C PRO A 281 2.36 6.69 -4.54
N GLY A 282 3.17 7.15 -3.59
CA GLY A 282 2.91 8.42 -2.90
C GLY A 282 3.17 9.60 -3.84
N MET A 283 2.17 10.48 -4.01
CA MET A 283 2.20 11.56 -5.01
C MET A 283 1.81 12.93 -4.41
N ARG A 284 2.12 13.18 -3.15
CA ARG A 284 1.74 14.40 -2.42
C ARG A 284 2.05 15.72 -3.13
N LYS A 285 3.04 15.75 -4.03
CA LYS A 285 3.41 16.93 -4.83
C LYS A 285 2.89 16.78 -6.25
N THR A 286 2.32 17.84 -6.82
CA THR A 286 1.78 17.88 -8.20
C THR A 286 2.80 17.36 -9.21
N ARG A 287 4.07 17.75 -9.11
CA ARG A 287 5.13 17.24 -9.98
C ARG A 287 5.23 15.71 -9.94
N ASN A 288 5.09 15.10 -8.76
CA ASN A 288 5.14 13.63 -8.64
C ASN A 288 3.89 12.97 -9.25
N VAL A 289 2.74 13.62 -9.14
CA VAL A 289 1.51 13.18 -9.82
C VAL A 289 1.75 13.10 -11.32
N GLU A 290 2.22 14.19 -11.91
CA GLU A 290 2.47 14.29 -13.35
C GLU A 290 3.49 13.26 -13.84
N MET A 291 4.61 13.13 -13.13
CA MET A 291 5.64 12.15 -13.47
C MET A 291 5.15 10.71 -13.38
N ASN A 292 4.47 10.36 -12.29
CA ASN A 292 4.03 8.98 -12.07
C ASN A 292 2.88 8.59 -12.99
N THR A 293 1.91 9.47 -13.22
CA THR A 293 0.76 9.18 -14.09
C THR A 293 1.16 9.10 -15.58
N ALA A 294 2.15 9.88 -15.99
CA ALA A 294 2.69 9.81 -17.36
C ALA A 294 3.25 8.43 -17.73
N VAL A 295 3.76 7.70 -16.73
CA VAL A 295 4.30 6.33 -16.92
C VAL A 295 3.29 5.38 -17.56
N SER A 296 2.00 5.55 -17.24
CA SER A 296 0.91 4.75 -17.81
C SER A 296 0.83 4.81 -19.34
N GLN A 297 1.36 5.85 -19.97
CA GLN A 297 1.34 5.97 -21.44
C GLN A 297 2.46 5.17 -22.11
N ASN A 298 3.54 4.87 -21.40
CA ASN A 298 4.77 4.32 -21.96
C ASN A 298 4.77 2.79 -22.17
N GLY A 299 3.75 2.09 -21.63
CA GLY A 299 3.60 0.64 -21.80
C GLY A 299 4.57 -0.21 -20.96
N PRO A 300 4.48 -1.53 -21.11
CA PRO A 300 5.36 -2.47 -20.43
C PRO A 300 6.83 -2.27 -20.86
N LEU A 301 7.74 -2.72 -20.00
CA LEU A 301 9.17 -2.75 -20.34
C LEU A 301 9.46 -3.86 -21.37
N PRO A 302 10.54 -3.73 -22.18
CA PRO A 302 11.02 -4.81 -23.03
C PRO A 302 11.34 -6.08 -22.23
N ALA A 303 11.14 -7.25 -22.85
CA ALA A 303 11.26 -8.54 -22.16
C ALA A 303 12.69 -8.83 -21.66
N ASP A 304 13.71 -8.42 -22.41
CA ASP A 304 15.12 -8.52 -22.04
C ASP A 304 15.45 -7.69 -20.81
N LEU A 305 14.98 -6.44 -20.77
CA LEU A 305 15.15 -5.57 -19.59
C LEU A 305 14.39 -6.14 -18.37
N LEU A 306 13.19 -6.67 -18.55
CA LEU A 306 12.45 -7.33 -17.46
C LEU A 306 13.22 -8.55 -16.91
N ALA A 307 13.84 -9.35 -17.80
CA ALA A 307 14.66 -10.50 -17.40
C ALA A 307 15.87 -10.05 -16.56
N GLU A 308 16.52 -8.95 -16.93
CA GLU A 308 17.61 -8.38 -16.14
C GLU A 308 17.10 -7.86 -14.78
N LEU A 309 15.99 -7.13 -14.75
CA LEU A 309 15.43 -6.59 -13.50
C LEU A 309 15.01 -7.69 -12.52
N ARG A 310 14.56 -8.85 -12.99
CA ARG A 310 14.25 -10.01 -12.14
C ARG A 310 15.45 -10.51 -11.33
N LYS A 311 16.67 -10.35 -11.84
CA LYS A 311 17.90 -10.72 -11.13
C LYS A 311 18.20 -9.82 -9.92
N HIS A 312 17.53 -8.68 -9.82
CA HIS A 312 17.66 -7.74 -8.69
C HIS A 312 16.78 -8.07 -7.48
N ARG A 313 15.99 -9.16 -7.55
CA ARG A 313 15.23 -9.67 -6.39
C ARG A 313 16.15 -9.77 -5.17
N TRP A 314 15.69 -9.23 -4.06
CA TRP A 314 16.50 -9.13 -2.86
C TRP A 314 15.66 -9.34 -1.59
N VAL A 315 16.01 -10.35 -0.82
CA VAL A 315 15.46 -10.55 0.51
C VAL A 315 16.27 -9.74 1.49
N ARG A 316 15.70 -8.65 2.00
CA ARG A 316 16.35 -7.77 2.99
C ARG A 316 16.58 -8.52 4.31
N LYS A 317 17.75 -8.35 4.90
CA LYS A 317 18.00 -8.77 6.28
C LYS A 317 17.25 -7.82 7.21
N VAL A 318 16.25 -8.34 7.92
CA VAL A 318 15.61 -7.61 9.02
C VAL A 318 16.54 -7.69 10.21
N THR A 319 17.12 -6.55 10.62
CA THR A 319 17.85 -6.51 11.90
C THR A 319 16.83 -6.62 13.03
N PRO A 320 16.84 -7.66 13.87
CA PRO A 320 15.94 -7.74 15.01
C PRO A 320 16.12 -6.50 15.88
N GLU A 321 15.01 -5.93 16.35
CA GLU A 321 15.08 -4.82 17.31
C GLU A 321 15.88 -5.28 18.53
N SER A 322 16.98 -4.58 18.87
CA SER A 322 17.79 -4.94 20.01
C SER A 322 16.95 -4.91 21.29
N PHE A 323 17.25 -5.77 22.26
CA PHE A 323 16.54 -5.79 23.54
C PHE A 323 16.50 -4.41 24.20
N ALA A 324 17.58 -3.64 24.13
CA ALA A 324 17.66 -2.27 24.62
C ALA A 324 16.67 -1.31 23.88
N ALA A 325 16.49 -1.48 22.57
CA ALA A 325 15.53 -0.69 21.81
C ALA A 325 14.08 -1.04 22.16
N LYS A 326 13.77 -2.33 22.40
CA LYS A 326 12.46 -2.78 22.88
C LYS A 326 12.13 -2.19 24.27
N VAL A 327 13.07 -2.22 25.19
CA VAL A 327 12.93 -1.65 26.54
C VAL A 327 12.70 -0.13 26.45
N LYS A 328 13.51 0.58 25.66
CA LYS A 328 13.38 2.03 25.48
C LYS A 328 12.04 2.44 24.86
N ARG A 329 11.50 1.66 23.92
CA ARG A 329 10.16 1.87 23.34
C ARG A 329 9.07 1.65 24.40
N LYS A 330 9.17 0.57 25.19
CA LYS A 330 8.22 0.26 26.27
C LYS A 330 8.23 1.34 27.35
N LEU A 331 9.38 1.89 27.72
CA LEU A 331 9.49 3.00 28.66
C LEU A 331 8.89 4.30 28.10
N ARG A 332 9.06 4.59 26.82
CA ARG A 332 8.45 5.77 26.18
C ARG A 332 6.92 5.71 26.09
N SER A 333 6.32 4.52 26.00
CA SER A 333 4.85 4.36 25.99
C SER A 333 4.20 4.62 27.35
N PHE A 334 4.97 4.73 28.42
CA PHE A 334 4.50 5.09 29.77
C PHE A 334 4.71 6.56 30.12
N LEU A 335 5.36 7.34 29.25
CA LEU A 335 5.52 8.78 29.45
C LEU A 335 4.34 9.52 28.79
N PRO A 336 3.68 10.45 29.50
CA PRO A 336 2.60 11.25 28.91
C PRO A 336 3.16 12.08 27.75
N THR A 337 2.47 12.04 26.62
CA THR A 337 2.72 12.92 25.48
C THR A 337 2.48 14.37 25.92
N ARG A 338 3.54 15.18 25.96
CA ARG A 338 3.44 16.63 26.09
C ARG A 338 2.97 17.25 24.79
#